data_9491215226bff4fdfd5013ad3d63ecc1
#
_entry.id   9491215226bff4fdfd5013ad3d63ecc1
#
_cell.length_a   1.000
_cell.length_b   1.000
_cell.length_c   1.000
_cell.angle_alpha   90.00
_cell.angle_beta   90.00
_cell.angle_gamma   90.00
#
_symmetry.space_group_name_H-M   'P 1'
#
loop_
_entity.id
_entity.type
_entity.pdbx_description
1 polymer ?
#
loop_
_entity_poly.entity_id
_entity_poly.type
_entity_poly.pdbx_seq_one_letter_code
_entity_poly.pdbx_strand_id
1 'polypeptide(L)'
;MLAAETKVSGSHPGRVPEVESACSWKRIMEPVEPFLKAVTEQLMRQARDFDPQIVPYAEHALNNGGKQLRPTLVALAAGSFGRVGEAHVQAAVIIEMVHLATLIHDDIMDEAEIRRGSPTVAAKWGNEIAVLFGDCLFANALTLAASFPTTDVCRAVSLATNTVCAGEILQTQQRRNFPAARRDYFRVIEMKTGELFTLSCDLAAFLSQAPPAQRAALREFGAAVGTAYQVYDDCVDLFGSEADAGKSLGTDLAKGKLTWPVLLAWERASATNRRLLEQLIEHWEPKNLLTINALLAKYETFEPSVREIGRFLDQARRALRVLPEGPGRTGLAALTEFLAQQTGTLAVQ
;
A
#
# COMPACT_ATOMS: atom_id res chain seq x y z
N MET A 1 37.59 35.20 -45.93
CA MET A 1 36.16 35.43 -46.19
C MET A 1 35.38 34.60 -45.19
N LEU A 2 34.84 35.26 -44.17
CA LEU A 2 34.17 34.70 -43.01
C LEU A 2 32.72 34.42 -43.39
N ALA A 3 32.22 33.20 -43.18
CA ALA A 3 30.80 32.87 -43.18
C ALA A 3 30.31 32.77 -41.75
N ALA A 4 29.33 33.59 -41.40
CA ALA A 4 28.71 33.68 -40.10
C ALA A 4 27.65 32.59 -39.94
N GLU A 5 27.77 31.74 -38.94
CA GLU A 5 26.74 30.82 -38.51
C GLU A 5 25.73 31.51 -37.59
N THR A 6 24.51 31.60 -38.08
CA THR A 6 23.37 32.14 -37.33
C THR A 6 22.84 31.04 -36.37
N LYS A 7 23.03 31.21 -35.07
CA LYS A 7 22.37 30.37 -34.04
C LYS A 7 20.89 30.72 -33.97
N VAL A 8 20.06 29.78 -34.35
CA VAL A 8 18.62 29.79 -34.09
C VAL A 8 18.40 29.37 -32.64
N SER A 9 17.93 30.30 -31.82
CA SER A 9 17.51 30.05 -30.44
C SER A 9 16.12 29.34 -30.49
N GLY A 10 16.11 28.02 -30.26
CA GLY A 10 14.89 27.28 -30.01
C GLY A 10 14.33 27.64 -28.64
N SER A 11 13.24 28.37 -28.59
CA SER A 11 12.43 28.58 -27.40
C SER A 11 11.76 27.24 -27.03
N HIS A 12 12.12 26.70 -25.86
CA HIS A 12 11.38 25.60 -25.24
C HIS A 12 9.96 26.09 -24.90
N PRO A 13 8.91 25.34 -25.19
CA PRO A 13 7.59 25.69 -24.72
C PRO A 13 7.58 25.60 -23.19
N GLY A 14 7.09 26.68 -22.57
CA GLY A 14 7.05 26.87 -21.13
C GLY A 14 6.36 25.69 -20.43
N ARG A 15 6.97 25.17 -19.39
CA ARG A 15 6.32 24.34 -18.39
C ARG A 15 5.10 25.10 -17.91
N VAL A 16 3.92 24.55 -18.17
CA VAL A 16 2.68 24.99 -17.53
C VAL A 16 2.93 24.86 -16.02
N PRO A 17 2.70 25.91 -15.20
CA PRO A 17 2.86 25.80 -13.77
C PRO A 17 1.91 24.70 -13.28
N GLU A 18 2.46 23.66 -12.62
CA GLU A 18 1.67 22.70 -11.85
C GLU A 18 0.81 23.52 -10.89
N VAL A 19 -0.49 23.52 -11.13
CA VAL A 19 -1.46 23.99 -10.14
C VAL A 19 -1.28 23.09 -8.95
N GLU A 20 -0.60 23.56 -7.89
CA GLU A 20 -0.48 22.84 -6.63
C GLU A 20 -1.89 22.47 -6.20
N SER A 21 -2.27 21.22 -6.38
CA SER A 21 -3.60 20.72 -5.96
C SER A 21 -3.70 20.98 -4.46
N ALA A 22 -4.86 21.45 -4.02
CA ALA A 22 -5.11 21.81 -2.62
C ALA A 22 -4.78 20.66 -1.65
N CYS A 23 -4.70 19.41 -2.15
CA CYS A 23 -4.38 18.20 -1.39
C CYS A 23 -3.19 17.47 -2.04
N SER A 24 -1.95 17.86 -1.70
CA SER A 24 -0.75 17.15 -2.12
C SER A 24 -0.24 16.24 -0.99
N TRP A 25 0.37 15.10 -1.35
CA TRP A 25 1.00 14.20 -0.37
C TRP A 25 2.00 14.94 0.53
N LYS A 26 2.76 15.88 -0.03
CA LYS A 26 3.70 16.71 0.70
C LYS A 26 3.03 17.48 1.84
N ARG A 27 1.88 18.09 1.59
CA ARG A 27 1.11 18.83 2.62
C ARG A 27 0.58 17.95 3.75
N ILE A 28 0.23 16.71 3.43
CA ILE A 28 -0.21 15.74 4.46
C ILE A 28 0.97 15.33 5.33
N MET A 29 2.16 15.16 4.74
CA MET A 29 3.36 14.71 5.45
C MET A 29 4.04 15.83 6.25
N GLU A 30 4.00 17.08 5.80
CA GLU A 30 4.70 18.20 6.40
C GLU A 30 4.48 18.32 7.94
N PRO A 31 3.25 18.24 8.48
CA PRO A 31 3.02 18.30 9.92
C PRO A 31 3.59 17.12 10.72
N VAL A 32 3.79 15.98 10.06
CA VAL A 32 4.26 14.73 10.69
C VAL A 32 5.71 14.37 10.32
N GLU A 33 6.38 15.21 9.54
CA GLU A 33 7.77 14.99 9.09
C GLU A 33 8.75 14.70 10.25
N PRO A 34 8.71 15.43 11.38
CA PRO A 34 9.58 15.11 12.52
C PRO A 34 9.36 13.71 13.08
N PHE A 35 8.10 13.24 13.11
CA PHE A 35 7.75 11.89 13.52
C PHE A 35 8.29 10.84 12.53
N LEU A 36 8.10 11.07 11.23
CA LEU A 36 8.58 10.16 10.18
C LEU A 36 10.10 10.04 10.18
N LYS A 37 10.80 11.14 10.44
CA LYS A 37 12.25 11.15 10.62
C LYS A 37 12.66 10.30 11.84
N ALA A 38 12.00 10.45 12.99
CA ALA A 38 12.27 9.66 14.18
C ALA A 38 12.03 8.16 13.94
N VAL A 39 10.95 7.78 13.20
CA VAL A 39 10.68 6.40 12.79
C VAL A 39 11.82 5.86 11.92
N THR A 40 12.26 6.63 10.91
CA THR A 40 13.35 6.22 10.03
C THR A 40 14.66 6.02 10.78
N GLU A 41 15.01 6.95 11.67
CA GLU A 41 16.21 6.86 12.51
C GLU A 41 16.16 5.64 13.44
N GLN A 42 14.98 5.32 13.98
CA GLN A 42 14.83 4.15 14.84
C GLN A 42 14.85 2.84 14.05
N LEU A 43 14.26 2.78 12.85
CA LEU A 43 14.40 1.64 11.95
C LEU A 43 15.86 1.37 11.60
N MET A 44 16.63 2.43 11.28
CA MET A 44 18.07 2.28 10.99
C MET A 44 18.87 1.85 12.22
N ARG A 45 18.48 2.24 13.43
CA ARG A 45 19.09 1.72 14.67
C ARG A 45 18.82 0.24 14.82
N GLN A 46 17.55 -0.19 14.67
CA GLN A 46 17.18 -1.60 14.72
C GLN A 46 17.91 -2.45 13.67
N ALA A 47 18.14 -1.89 12.46
CA ALA A 47 18.95 -2.56 11.45
C ALA A 47 20.39 -2.82 11.89
N ARG A 48 21.00 -1.89 12.67
CA ARG A 48 22.38 -2.00 13.16
C ARG A 48 22.50 -2.88 14.40
N ASP A 49 21.39 -3.14 15.08
CA ASP A 49 21.34 -4.04 16.26
C ASP A 49 21.35 -5.52 15.85
N PHE A 50 21.18 -5.84 14.55
CA PHE A 50 21.38 -7.20 14.04
C PHE A 50 22.86 -7.61 14.08
N ASP A 51 23.11 -8.93 13.96
CA ASP A 51 24.46 -9.42 13.75
C ASP A 51 25.12 -8.69 12.57
N PRO A 52 26.40 -8.30 12.65
CA PRO A 52 27.11 -7.57 11.59
C PRO A 52 27.00 -8.21 10.20
N GLN A 53 26.80 -9.53 10.12
CA GLN A 53 26.60 -10.24 8.85
C GLN A 53 25.17 -10.03 8.27
N ILE A 54 24.21 -9.66 9.10
CA ILE A 54 22.81 -9.42 8.71
C ILE A 54 22.59 -7.95 8.33
N VAL A 55 23.33 -7.01 8.94
CA VAL A 55 23.20 -5.57 8.70
C VAL A 55 23.09 -5.18 7.22
N PRO A 56 23.91 -5.74 6.29
CA PRO A 56 23.80 -5.38 4.87
C PRO A 56 22.44 -5.68 4.24
N TYR A 57 21.73 -6.71 4.70
CA TYR A 57 20.38 -7.04 4.20
C TYR A 57 19.38 -6.02 4.72
N ALA A 58 19.48 -5.67 6.02
CA ALA A 58 18.60 -4.71 6.66
C ALA A 58 18.74 -3.29 6.05
N GLU A 59 19.96 -2.80 5.87
CA GLU A 59 20.23 -1.51 5.23
C GLU A 59 19.73 -1.47 3.79
N HIS A 60 19.94 -2.55 3.02
CA HIS A 60 19.45 -2.64 1.65
C HIS A 60 17.91 -2.57 1.58
N ALA A 61 17.23 -3.34 2.43
CA ALA A 61 15.77 -3.37 2.47
C ALA A 61 15.15 -2.03 2.90
N LEU A 62 15.79 -1.34 3.86
CA LEU A 62 15.34 -0.04 4.36
C LEU A 62 15.65 1.13 3.41
N ASN A 63 16.75 1.07 2.66
CA ASN A 63 17.12 2.12 1.70
C ASN A 63 16.14 2.25 0.53
N ASN A 64 15.31 1.25 0.29
CA ASN A 64 14.26 1.27 -0.73
C ASN A 64 12.99 2.00 -0.26
N GLY A 65 13.14 3.16 0.37
CA GLY A 65 12.11 3.95 1.03
C GLY A 65 10.77 4.02 0.27
N GLY A 66 9.67 3.85 1.01
CA GLY A 66 8.31 3.97 0.50
C GLY A 66 7.65 5.30 0.87
N LYS A 67 6.35 5.40 0.56
CA LYS A 67 5.52 6.57 0.91
C LYS A 67 5.28 6.70 2.42
N GLN A 68 5.76 5.77 3.27
CA GLN A 68 5.57 5.74 4.73
C GLN A 68 4.10 5.96 5.16
N LEU A 69 3.16 5.35 4.43
CA LEU A 69 1.72 5.51 4.68
C LEU A 69 1.32 5.07 6.09
N ARG A 70 1.85 3.95 6.57
CA ARG A 70 1.51 3.39 7.88
C ARG A 70 2.04 4.25 9.03
N PRO A 71 3.31 4.68 9.04
CA PRO A 71 3.81 5.69 9.99
C PRO A 71 3.01 7.00 9.95
N THR A 72 2.66 7.48 8.76
CA THR A 72 1.82 8.69 8.62
C THR A 72 0.46 8.51 9.29
N LEU A 73 -0.18 7.34 9.12
CA LEU A 73 -1.44 7.02 9.79
C LEU A 73 -1.30 7.00 11.31
N VAL A 74 -0.21 6.40 11.84
CA VAL A 74 0.06 6.41 13.29
C VAL A 74 0.18 7.85 13.80
N ALA A 75 0.96 8.69 13.12
CA ALA A 75 1.17 10.08 13.52
C ALA A 75 -0.12 10.90 13.50
N LEU A 76 -0.89 10.83 12.42
CA LEU A 76 -2.14 11.58 12.25
C LEU A 76 -3.23 11.10 13.23
N ALA A 77 -3.36 9.78 13.41
CA ALA A 77 -4.31 9.21 14.36
C ALA A 77 -3.98 9.62 15.80
N ALA A 78 -2.71 9.49 16.22
CA ALA A 78 -2.25 9.96 17.52
C ALA A 78 -2.40 11.49 17.69
N GLY A 79 -2.11 12.24 16.63
CA GLY A 79 -2.28 13.70 16.57
C GLY A 79 -3.72 14.16 16.79
N SER A 80 -4.72 13.30 16.53
CA SER A 80 -6.13 13.59 16.83
C SER A 80 -6.40 13.70 18.34
N PHE A 81 -5.50 13.18 19.17
CA PHE A 81 -5.59 13.23 20.65
C PHE A 81 -4.52 14.13 21.28
N GLY A 82 -3.72 14.83 20.47
CA GLY A 82 -2.67 15.72 20.94
C GLY A 82 -1.50 15.02 21.67
N ARG A 83 -1.32 13.71 21.49
CA ARG A 83 -0.36 12.88 22.22
C ARG A 83 0.51 12.04 21.28
N VAL A 84 1.37 12.68 20.54
CA VAL A 84 2.37 11.97 19.73
C VAL A 84 3.66 11.88 20.53
N GLY A 85 4.16 10.66 20.79
CA GLY A 85 5.36 10.44 21.61
C GLY A 85 6.13 9.19 21.19
N GLU A 86 7.17 8.86 21.95
CA GLU A 86 8.11 7.76 21.67
C GLU A 86 7.42 6.40 21.49
N ALA A 87 6.41 6.10 22.31
CA ALA A 87 5.63 4.87 22.17
C ALA A 87 4.94 4.74 20.80
N HIS A 88 4.49 5.87 20.22
CA HIS A 88 3.92 5.88 18.86
C HIS A 88 4.99 5.68 17.78
N VAL A 89 6.20 6.26 17.98
CA VAL A 89 7.35 6.01 17.10
C VAL A 89 7.69 4.52 17.10
N GLN A 90 7.80 3.92 18.29
CA GLN A 90 8.09 2.49 18.43
C GLN A 90 7.01 1.62 17.78
N ALA A 91 5.73 1.96 17.95
CA ALA A 91 4.63 1.24 17.29
C ALA A 91 4.71 1.35 15.75
N ALA A 92 5.04 2.53 15.22
CA ALA A 92 5.23 2.73 13.78
C ALA A 92 6.43 1.92 13.25
N VAL A 93 7.54 1.86 13.98
CA VAL A 93 8.71 1.01 13.68
C VAL A 93 8.32 -0.46 13.60
N ILE A 94 7.58 -0.97 14.59
CA ILE A 94 7.10 -2.35 14.61
C ILE A 94 6.26 -2.66 13.38
N ILE A 95 5.31 -1.79 13.05
CA ILE A 95 4.42 -1.95 11.89
C ILE A 95 5.22 -1.95 10.58
N GLU A 96 6.18 -1.04 10.44
CA GLU A 96 7.03 -0.99 9.23
C GLU A 96 7.93 -2.23 9.12
N MET A 97 8.44 -2.77 10.23
CA MET A 97 9.20 -4.01 10.22
C MET A 97 8.36 -5.20 9.79
N VAL A 98 7.13 -5.33 10.32
CA VAL A 98 6.16 -6.36 9.86
C VAL A 98 5.87 -6.18 8.38
N HIS A 99 5.61 -4.93 7.94
CA HIS A 99 5.36 -4.66 6.53
C HIS A 99 6.57 -4.99 5.64
N LEU A 100 7.77 -4.64 6.06
CA LEU A 100 8.99 -4.95 5.31
C LEU A 100 9.21 -6.46 5.19
N ALA A 101 8.97 -7.22 6.27
CA ALA A 101 9.04 -8.68 6.25
C ALA A 101 8.05 -9.28 5.23
N THR A 102 6.79 -8.77 5.22
CA THR A 102 5.79 -9.23 4.24
C THR A 102 6.21 -8.91 2.81
N LEU A 103 6.79 -7.73 2.55
CA LEU A 103 7.28 -7.37 1.22
C LEU A 103 8.42 -8.28 0.74
N ILE A 104 9.35 -8.65 1.63
CA ILE A 104 10.47 -9.54 1.29
C ILE A 104 9.96 -10.94 0.96
N HIS A 105 9.00 -11.46 1.72
CA HIS A 105 8.38 -12.76 1.42
C HIS A 105 7.52 -12.71 0.15
N ASP A 106 6.76 -11.62 -0.07
CA ASP A 106 6.00 -11.41 -1.31
C ASP A 106 6.92 -11.39 -2.55
N ASP A 107 8.10 -10.76 -2.45
CA ASP A 107 9.08 -10.73 -3.54
C ASP A 107 9.55 -12.14 -3.97
N ILE A 108 9.66 -13.06 -3.01
CA ILE A 108 9.98 -14.47 -3.30
C ILE A 108 8.81 -15.16 -4.00
N MET A 109 7.60 -15.02 -3.43
CA MET A 109 6.39 -15.69 -3.94
C MET A 109 5.96 -15.15 -5.31
N ASP A 110 6.29 -13.91 -5.60
CA ASP A 110 6.01 -13.23 -6.86
C ASP A 110 7.21 -13.28 -7.83
N GLU A 111 8.32 -13.93 -7.46
CA GLU A 111 9.55 -14.02 -8.26
C GLU A 111 10.02 -12.63 -8.74
N ALA A 112 9.91 -11.63 -7.87
CA ALA A 112 10.20 -10.26 -8.21
C ALA A 112 11.72 -9.99 -8.16
N GLU A 113 12.30 -9.57 -9.29
CA GLU A 113 13.73 -9.21 -9.35
C GLU A 113 13.98 -7.77 -8.87
N ILE A 114 13.04 -6.86 -9.12
CA ILE A 114 13.18 -5.42 -8.84
C ILE A 114 11.98 -4.94 -8.02
N ARG A 115 12.28 -4.15 -6.99
CA ARG A 115 11.31 -3.40 -6.20
C ARG A 115 11.76 -1.95 -6.05
N ARG A 116 10.92 -1.01 -6.46
CA ARG A 116 11.21 0.44 -6.40
C ARG A 116 12.55 0.82 -7.04
N GLY A 117 12.87 0.21 -8.18
CA GLY A 117 14.09 0.49 -8.94
C GLY A 117 15.37 -0.15 -8.39
N SER A 118 15.29 -0.96 -7.32
CA SER A 118 16.42 -1.68 -6.75
C SER A 118 16.18 -3.19 -6.78
N PRO A 119 17.24 -4.03 -6.87
CA PRO A 119 17.11 -5.47 -6.74
C PRO A 119 16.43 -5.85 -5.43
N THR A 120 15.57 -6.88 -5.45
CA THR A 120 14.98 -7.43 -4.21
C THR A 120 16.05 -8.16 -3.38
N VAL A 121 15.75 -8.43 -2.11
CA VAL A 121 16.65 -9.23 -1.25
C VAL A 121 16.85 -10.62 -1.85
N ALA A 122 15.78 -11.21 -2.38
CA ALA A 122 15.82 -12.52 -3.05
C ALA A 122 16.69 -12.51 -4.31
N ALA A 123 16.56 -11.48 -5.16
CA ALA A 123 17.37 -11.36 -6.38
C ALA A 123 18.85 -11.14 -6.08
N LYS A 124 19.19 -10.48 -4.97
CA LYS A 124 20.56 -10.13 -4.64
C LYS A 124 21.29 -11.20 -3.84
N TRP A 125 20.60 -11.92 -2.94
CA TRP A 125 21.22 -12.86 -2.00
C TRP A 125 20.57 -14.25 -1.98
N GLY A 126 19.55 -14.45 -2.79
CA GLY A 126 18.83 -15.73 -2.91
C GLY A 126 17.63 -15.84 -1.97
N ASN A 127 16.75 -16.77 -2.32
CA ASN A 127 15.48 -16.98 -1.61
C ASN A 127 15.68 -17.42 -0.16
N GLU A 128 16.69 -18.25 0.12
CA GLU A 128 16.97 -18.73 1.49
C GLU A 128 17.26 -17.57 2.45
N ILE A 129 18.12 -16.63 2.02
CA ILE A 129 18.45 -15.44 2.81
C ILE A 129 17.21 -14.55 2.96
N ALA A 130 16.43 -14.37 1.90
CA ALA A 130 15.24 -13.54 1.94
C ALA A 130 14.18 -14.09 2.90
N VAL A 131 13.94 -15.42 2.91
CA VAL A 131 13.04 -16.05 3.89
C VAL A 131 13.51 -15.80 5.32
N LEU A 132 14.76 -16.17 5.61
CA LEU A 132 15.33 -16.06 6.96
C LEU A 132 15.41 -14.62 7.46
N PHE A 133 15.72 -13.69 6.55
CA PHE A 133 15.77 -12.28 6.92
C PHE A 133 14.36 -11.71 7.19
N GLY A 134 13.33 -12.08 6.42
CA GLY A 134 11.95 -11.75 6.72
C GLY A 134 11.50 -12.28 8.08
N ASP A 135 11.88 -13.52 8.43
CA ASP A 135 11.61 -14.11 9.75
C ASP A 135 12.33 -13.36 10.88
N CYS A 136 13.59 -12.93 10.64
CA CYS A 136 14.31 -12.09 11.60
C CYS A 136 13.60 -10.75 11.85
N LEU A 137 13.05 -10.12 10.80
CA LEU A 137 12.27 -8.88 10.95
C LEU A 137 10.99 -9.10 11.76
N PHE A 138 10.26 -10.20 11.51
CA PHE A 138 9.08 -10.55 12.31
C PHE A 138 9.45 -10.79 13.78
N ALA A 139 10.50 -11.56 14.04
CA ALA A 139 10.96 -11.84 15.40
C ALA A 139 11.37 -10.56 16.14
N ASN A 140 12.10 -9.65 15.47
CA ASN A 140 12.50 -8.38 16.05
C ASN A 140 11.29 -7.46 16.30
N ALA A 141 10.32 -7.38 15.37
CA ALA A 141 9.09 -6.65 15.57
C ALA A 141 8.32 -7.15 16.81
N LEU A 142 8.23 -8.47 17.01
CA LEU A 142 7.60 -9.06 18.21
C LEU A 142 8.39 -8.77 19.48
N THR A 143 9.73 -8.80 19.42
CA THR A 143 10.60 -8.44 20.57
C THR A 143 10.35 -6.99 20.99
N LEU A 144 10.29 -6.06 20.03
CA LEU A 144 9.96 -4.67 20.31
C LEU A 144 8.53 -4.52 20.86
N ALA A 145 7.57 -5.25 20.32
CA ALA A 145 6.19 -5.22 20.80
C ALA A 145 6.06 -5.78 22.23
N ALA A 146 6.86 -6.78 22.59
CA ALA A 146 6.90 -7.36 23.94
C ALA A 146 7.58 -6.44 24.96
N SER A 147 8.35 -5.43 24.54
CA SER A 147 8.97 -4.45 25.44
C SER A 147 8.02 -3.38 25.99
N PHE A 148 6.78 -3.32 25.49
CA PHE A 148 5.75 -2.43 26.02
C PHE A 148 5.32 -2.88 27.42
N PRO A 149 4.85 -1.96 28.30
CA PRO A 149 4.49 -2.28 29.68
C PRO A 149 3.38 -3.33 29.82
N THR A 150 2.54 -3.49 28.78
CA THR A 150 1.45 -4.48 28.74
C THR A 150 1.57 -5.36 27.51
N THR A 151 0.95 -6.54 27.55
CA THR A 151 0.95 -7.49 26.42
C THR A 151 0.03 -7.07 25.27
N ASP A 152 -0.72 -5.97 25.40
CA ASP A 152 -1.74 -5.57 24.43
C ASP A 152 -1.15 -5.24 23.06
N VAL A 153 -0.02 -4.51 23.03
CA VAL A 153 0.68 -4.17 21.77
C VAL A 153 1.20 -5.45 21.09
N CYS A 154 1.86 -6.32 21.84
CA CYS A 154 2.39 -7.58 21.32
C CYS A 154 1.25 -8.47 20.77
N ARG A 155 0.14 -8.56 21.50
CA ARG A 155 -1.04 -9.30 21.08
C ARG A 155 -1.65 -8.72 19.78
N ALA A 156 -1.80 -7.40 19.70
CA ALA A 156 -2.35 -6.73 18.52
C ALA A 156 -1.45 -6.96 17.30
N VAL A 157 -0.13 -6.80 17.44
CA VAL A 157 0.84 -7.03 16.36
C VAL A 157 0.84 -8.49 15.91
N SER A 158 0.85 -9.44 16.85
CA SER A 158 0.82 -10.87 16.54
C SER A 158 -0.46 -11.29 15.82
N LEU A 159 -1.63 -10.80 16.24
CA LEU A 159 -2.90 -11.08 15.58
C LEU A 159 -2.93 -10.49 14.17
N ALA A 160 -2.48 -9.24 14.00
CA ALA A 160 -2.43 -8.60 12.69
C ALA A 160 -1.47 -9.33 11.73
N THR A 161 -0.28 -9.72 12.21
CA THR A 161 0.68 -10.50 11.42
C THR A 161 0.07 -11.83 10.96
N ASN A 162 -0.60 -12.56 11.87
CA ASN A 162 -1.31 -13.79 11.52
C ASN A 162 -2.41 -13.56 10.48
N THR A 163 -3.18 -12.47 10.62
CA THR A 163 -4.22 -12.09 9.65
C THR A 163 -3.65 -11.82 8.27
N VAL A 164 -2.54 -11.06 8.20
CA VAL A 164 -1.87 -10.76 6.91
C VAL A 164 -1.36 -12.04 6.26
N CYS A 165 -0.69 -12.92 7.00
CA CYS A 165 -0.21 -14.21 6.48
C CYS A 165 -1.38 -15.09 5.98
N ALA A 166 -2.48 -15.15 6.73
CA ALA A 166 -3.66 -15.89 6.31
C ALA A 166 -4.28 -15.29 5.03
N GLY A 167 -4.30 -13.96 4.90
CA GLY A 167 -4.73 -13.26 3.69
C GLY A 167 -3.90 -13.64 2.47
N GLU A 168 -2.57 -13.73 2.62
CA GLU A 168 -1.66 -14.15 1.55
C GLU A 168 -1.87 -15.61 1.13
N ILE A 169 -2.06 -16.50 2.11
CA ILE A 169 -2.37 -17.92 1.84
C ILE A 169 -3.68 -18.03 1.05
N LEU A 170 -4.72 -17.30 1.46
CA LEU A 170 -6.01 -17.32 0.77
C LEU A 170 -5.87 -16.76 -0.65
N GLN A 171 -5.13 -15.65 -0.85
CA GLN A 171 -4.88 -15.09 -2.18
C GLN A 171 -4.16 -16.10 -3.08
N THR A 172 -3.14 -16.78 -2.55
CA THR A 172 -2.38 -17.79 -3.29
C THR A 172 -3.26 -18.97 -3.70
N GLN A 173 -4.15 -19.44 -2.82
CA GLN A 173 -5.10 -20.54 -3.12
C GLN A 173 -6.14 -20.13 -4.17
N GLN A 174 -6.43 -18.83 -4.29
CA GLN A 174 -7.41 -18.29 -5.23
C GLN A 174 -6.81 -17.88 -6.58
N ARG A 175 -5.50 -17.95 -6.76
CA ARG A 175 -4.84 -17.62 -8.03
C ARG A 175 -5.45 -18.46 -9.17
N ARG A 176 -5.86 -17.79 -10.25
CA ARG A 176 -6.48 -18.38 -11.47
C ARG A 176 -7.75 -19.18 -11.20
N ASN A 177 -8.37 -19.05 -10.03
CA ASN A 177 -9.54 -19.82 -9.66
C ASN A 177 -10.84 -19.03 -9.96
N PHE A 178 -11.45 -19.30 -11.10
CA PHE A 178 -12.78 -18.79 -11.46
C PHE A 178 -13.87 -19.85 -11.17
N PRO A 179 -15.07 -19.44 -10.73
CA PRO A 179 -15.49 -18.07 -10.38
C PRO A 179 -14.98 -17.64 -9.01
N ALA A 180 -14.42 -16.44 -8.92
CA ALA A 180 -14.08 -15.84 -7.64
C ALA A 180 -15.23 -14.95 -7.16
N ALA A 181 -15.67 -15.13 -5.91
CA ALA A 181 -16.73 -14.31 -5.35
C ALA A 181 -16.18 -12.94 -4.89
N ARG A 182 -16.97 -11.87 -5.11
CA ARG A 182 -16.64 -10.52 -4.62
C ARG A 182 -16.28 -10.51 -3.14
N ARG A 183 -17.03 -11.26 -2.33
CA ARG A 183 -16.80 -11.37 -0.88
C ARG A 183 -15.40 -11.89 -0.57
N ASP A 184 -14.93 -12.88 -1.32
CA ASP A 184 -13.63 -13.49 -1.09
C ASP A 184 -12.50 -12.55 -1.49
N TYR A 185 -12.65 -11.79 -2.58
CA TYR A 185 -11.73 -10.73 -2.98
C TYR A 185 -11.59 -9.68 -1.86
N PHE A 186 -12.71 -9.08 -1.40
CA PHE A 186 -12.66 -8.06 -0.35
C PHE A 186 -12.07 -8.62 0.94
N ARG A 187 -12.43 -9.83 1.34
CA ARG A 187 -11.84 -10.49 2.51
C ARG A 187 -10.32 -10.60 2.40
N VAL A 188 -9.82 -11.01 1.24
CA VAL A 188 -8.36 -11.13 1.02
C VAL A 188 -7.66 -9.79 1.13
N ILE A 189 -8.14 -8.75 0.45
CA ILE A 189 -7.49 -7.44 0.48
C ILE A 189 -7.62 -6.73 1.84
N GLU A 190 -8.71 -6.95 2.57
CA GLU A 190 -8.87 -6.49 3.95
C GLU A 190 -7.83 -7.15 4.87
N MET A 191 -7.65 -8.47 4.75
CA MET A 191 -6.68 -9.21 5.56
C MET A 191 -5.23 -8.87 5.18
N LYS A 192 -4.89 -8.88 3.88
CA LYS A 192 -3.52 -8.69 3.40
C LYS A 192 -3.05 -7.24 3.53
N THR A 193 -3.89 -6.29 3.12
CA THR A 193 -3.51 -4.86 3.03
C THR A 193 -4.20 -4.03 4.11
N GLY A 194 -5.52 -4.17 4.27
CA GLY A 194 -6.31 -3.39 5.23
C GLY A 194 -5.88 -3.57 6.67
N GLU A 195 -5.43 -4.76 7.06
CA GLU A 195 -5.09 -5.09 8.45
C GLU A 195 -3.97 -4.21 9.03
N LEU A 196 -2.87 -3.98 8.29
CA LEU A 196 -1.79 -3.13 8.82
C LEU A 196 -2.18 -1.63 8.85
N PHE A 197 -3.10 -1.18 8.00
CA PHE A 197 -3.70 0.16 8.09
C PHE A 197 -4.58 0.25 9.35
N THR A 198 -5.37 -0.77 9.61
CA THR A 198 -6.19 -0.91 10.82
C THR A 198 -5.33 -0.91 12.08
N LEU A 199 -4.25 -1.71 12.11
CA LEU A 199 -3.32 -1.78 13.23
C LEU A 199 -2.65 -0.43 13.49
N SER A 200 -2.28 0.31 12.43
CA SER A 200 -1.67 1.64 12.56
C SER A 200 -2.58 2.61 13.31
N CYS A 201 -3.85 2.65 12.93
CA CYS A 201 -4.86 3.49 13.56
C CYS A 201 -5.24 3.00 14.98
N ASP A 202 -5.33 1.68 15.17
CA ASP A 202 -5.69 1.07 16.44
C ASP A 202 -4.63 1.29 17.53
N LEU A 203 -3.36 1.02 17.20
CA LEU A 203 -2.25 1.23 18.16
C LEU A 203 -2.05 2.71 18.46
N ALA A 204 -2.21 3.60 17.47
CA ALA A 204 -2.16 5.03 17.73
C ALA A 204 -3.23 5.48 18.72
N ALA A 205 -4.47 5.01 18.55
CA ALA A 205 -5.58 5.30 19.47
C ALA A 205 -5.35 4.68 20.85
N PHE A 206 -4.90 3.43 20.90
CA PHE A 206 -4.62 2.70 22.15
C PHE A 206 -3.56 3.42 22.99
N LEU A 207 -2.42 3.75 22.37
CA LEU A 207 -1.30 4.42 23.05
C LEU A 207 -1.66 5.87 23.45
N SER A 208 -2.57 6.51 22.74
CA SER A 208 -3.14 7.81 23.10
C SER A 208 -4.22 7.72 24.18
N GLN A 209 -4.56 6.53 24.68
CA GLN A 209 -5.65 6.31 25.64
C GLN A 209 -6.99 6.85 25.14
N ALA A 210 -7.26 6.70 23.84
CA ALA A 210 -8.50 7.16 23.22
C ALA A 210 -9.72 6.45 23.81
N PRO A 211 -10.87 7.14 23.95
CA PRO A 211 -12.12 6.51 24.32
C PRO A 211 -12.47 5.34 23.39
N PRO A 212 -13.13 4.26 23.88
CA PRO A 212 -13.41 3.07 23.09
C PRO A 212 -14.13 3.34 21.77
N ALA A 213 -15.08 4.28 21.75
CA ALA A 213 -15.81 4.66 20.53
C ALA A 213 -14.89 5.29 19.46
N GLN A 214 -13.95 6.14 19.88
CA GLN A 214 -12.99 6.79 18.99
C GLN A 214 -11.92 5.81 18.48
N ARG A 215 -11.48 4.89 19.34
CA ARG A 215 -10.59 3.79 18.95
C ARG A 215 -11.26 2.89 17.91
N ALA A 216 -12.53 2.50 18.12
CA ALA A 216 -13.29 1.71 17.17
C ALA A 216 -13.45 2.43 15.81
N ALA A 217 -13.72 3.74 15.83
CA ALA A 217 -13.82 4.55 14.63
C ALA A 217 -12.49 4.65 13.86
N LEU A 218 -11.36 4.76 14.55
CA LEU A 218 -10.04 4.75 13.92
C LEU A 218 -9.71 3.37 13.30
N ARG A 219 -10.11 2.27 13.94
CA ARG A 219 -10.01 0.94 13.33
C ARG A 219 -10.81 0.86 12.04
N GLU A 220 -12.07 1.33 12.05
CA GLU A 220 -12.93 1.38 10.86
C GLU A 220 -12.32 2.27 9.76
N PHE A 221 -11.78 3.43 10.13
CA PHE A 221 -11.07 4.32 9.21
C PHE A 221 -9.90 3.61 8.53
N GLY A 222 -9.02 2.97 9.31
CA GLY A 222 -7.85 2.25 8.82
C GLY A 222 -8.23 1.13 7.85
N ALA A 223 -9.23 0.31 8.21
CA ALA A 223 -9.75 -0.77 7.37
C ALA A 223 -10.29 -0.22 6.04
N ALA A 224 -11.10 0.82 6.09
CA ALA A 224 -11.71 1.40 4.89
C ALA A 224 -10.67 2.04 3.96
N VAL A 225 -9.71 2.82 4.51
CA VAL A 225 -8.65 3.43 3.69
C VAL A 225 -7.72 2.37 3.11
N GLY A 226 -7.34 1.34 3.89
CA GLY A 226 -6.48 0.26 3.41
C GLY A 226 -7.13 -0.54 2.29
N THR A 227 -8.43 -0.83 2.39
CA THR A 227 -9.20 -1.49 1.33
C THR A 227 -9.33 -0.61 0.09
N ALA A 228 -9.66 0.68 0.26
CA ALA A 228 -9.71 1.64 -0.85
C ALA A 228 -8.36 1.73 -1.57
N TYR A 229 -7.26 1.77 -0.81
CA TYR A 229 -5.90 1.83 -1.35
C TYR A 229 -5.56 0.60 -2.19
N GLN A 230 -5.97 -0.60 -1.75
CA GLN A 230 -5.72 -1.82 -2.53
C GLN A 230 -6.55 -1.85 -3.81
N VAL A 231 -7.85 -1.50 -3.76
CA VAL A 231 -8.67 -1.41 -4.99
C VAL A 231 -8.09 -0.37 -5.97
N TYR A 232 -7.56 0.74 -5.46
CA TYR A 232 -6.85 1.73 -6.26
C TYR A 232 -5.57 1.16 -6.90
N ASP A 233 -4.74 0.43 -6.14
CA ASP A 233 -3.52 -0.22 -6.66
C ASP A 233 -3.84 -1.23 -7.77
N ASP A 234 -4.90 -2.02 -7.60
CA ASP A 234 -5.43 -2.94 -8.60
C ASP A 234 -5.87 -2.21 -9.88
N CYS A 235 -6.46 -1.01 -9.74
CA CYS A 235 -6.83 -0.17 -10.89
C CYS A 235 -5.60 0.43 -11.57
N VAL A 236 -4.58 0.85 -10.83
CA VAL A 236 -3.31 1.34 -11.39
C VAL A 236 -2.62 0.28 -12.23
N ASP A 237 -2.61 -0.99 -11.78
CA ASP A 237 -1.99 -2.11 -12.50
C ASP A 237 -2.63 -2.41 -13.85
N LEU A 238 -3.90 -2.01 -14.07
CA LEU A 238 -4.65 -2.28 -15.30
C LEU A 238 -4.93 -1.04 -16.15
N PHE A 239 -5.17 0.10 -15.53
CA PHE A 239 -5.62 1.34 -16.19
C PHE A 239 -4.60 2.48 -16.10
N GLY A 240 -3.53 2.32 -15.30
CA GLY A 240 -2.49 3.33 -15.15
C GLY A 240 -1.50 3.34 -16.31
N SER A 241 -0.47 4.20 -16.19
CA SER A 241 0.70 4.17 -17.06
C SER A 241 1.90 3.56 -16.34
N GLU A 242 2.83 2.94 -17.08
CA GLU A 242 4.08 2.42 -16.51
C GLU A 242 4.92 3.51 -15.83
N ALA A 243 4.82 4.74 -16.34
CA ALA A 243 5.51 5.89 -15.77
C ALA A 243 4.99 6.24 -14.37
N ASP A 244 3.66 6.18 -14.17
CA ASP A 244 3.03 6.48 -12.88
C ASP A 244 3.10 5.29 -11.91
N ALA A 245 2.96 4.06 -12.43
CA ALA A 245 3.05 2.83 -11.65
C ALA A 245 4.50 2.55 -11.17
N GLY A 246 5.52 3.03 -11.91
CA GLY A 246 6.93 2.71 -11.65
C GLY A 246 7.28 1.24 -11.85
N LYS A 247 6.39 0.48 -12.50
CA LYS A 247 6.51 -0.96 -12.82
C LYS A 247 5.73 -1.27 -14.11
N SER A 248 6.00 -2.41 -14.72
CA SER A 248 5.17 -2.92 -15.82
C SER A 248 3.74 -3.15 -15.36
N LEU A 249 2.76 -2.91 -16.25
CA LEU A 249 1.35 -3.13 -15.99
C LEU A 249 0.96 -4.61 -16.13
N GLY A 250 -0.16 -5.01 -15.51
CA GLY A 250 -0.68 -6.39 -15.56
C GLY A 250 0.13 -7.38 -14.72
N THR A 251 0.95 -6.89 -13.79
CA THR A 251 1.79 -7.73 -12.93
C THR A 251 0.97 -8.66 -12.02
N ASP A 252 -0.19 -8.21 -11.57
CA ASP A 252 -1.10 -9.04 -10.77
C ASP A 252 -1.70 -10.18 -11.61
N LEU A 253 -2.07 -9.90 -12.86
CA LEU A 253 -2.57 -10.93 -13.79
C LEU A 253 -1.49 -11.94 -14.17
N ALA A 254 -0.25 -11.51 -14.34
CA ALA A 254 0.89 -12.40 -14.57
C ALA A 254 1.03 -13.43 -13.43
N LYS A 255 0.74 -13.03 -12.20
CA LYS A 255 0.73 -13.90 -11.01
C LYS A 255 -0.60 -14.65 -10.81
N GLY A 256 -1.58 -14.45 -11.72
CA GLY A 256 -2.89 -15.08 -11.64
C GLY A 256 -3.78 -14.52 -10.53
N LYS A 257 -3.47 -13.32 -10.02
CA LYS A 257 -4.30 -12.61 -9.04
C LYS A 257 -5.51 -12.01 -9.75
N LEU A 258 -6.73 -12.34 -9.28
CA LEU A 258 -7.97 -11.82 -9.84
C LEU A 258 -8.33 -10.53 -9.13
N THR A 259 -8.01 -9.40 -9.78
CA THR A 259 -8.24 -8.06 -9.23
C THR A 259 -9.68 -7.59 -9.46
N TRP A 260 -10.12 -6.56 -8.73
CA TRP A 260 -11.49 -6.08 -8.77
C TRP A 260 -12.04 -5.78 -10.18
N PRO A 261 -11.32 -5.05 -11.06
CA PRO A 261 -11.83 -4.80 -12.42
C PRO A 261 -12.02 -6.08 -13.24
N VAL A 262 -11.16 -7.08 -13.05
CA VAL A 262 -11.25 -8.39 -13.74
C VAL A 262 -12.46 -9.17 -13.28
N LEU A 263 -12.74 -9.18 -11.97
CA LEU A 263 -13.93 -9.83 -11.40
C LEU A 263 -15.21 -9.19 -11.94
N LEU A 264 -15.25 -7.87 -12.02
CA LEU A 264 -16.39 -7.14 -12.61
C LEU A 264 -16.59 -7.50 -14.09
N ALA A 265 -15.52 -7.58 -14.87
CA ALA A 265 -15.59 -7.99 -16.28
C ALA A 265 -16.12 -9.42 -16.40
N TRP A 266 -15.58 -10.34 -15.60
CA TRP A 266 -15.99 -11.75 -15.65
C TRP A 266 -17.47 -11.92 -15.30
N GLU A 267 -17.98 -11.23 -14.27
CA GLU A 267 -19.38 -11.26 -13.86
C GLU A 267 -20.35 -10.78 -14.96
N ARG A 268 -19.96 -9.71 -15.68
CA ARG A 268 -20.77 -9.08 -16.72
C ARG A 268 -20.64 -9.74 -18.09
N ALA A 269 -19.57 -10.51 -18.29
CA ALA A 269 -19.22 -11.07 -19.58
C ALA A 269 -20.21 -12.17 -20.03
N SER A 270 -20.39 -12.26 -21.37
CA SER A 270 -21.03 -13.41 -22.00
C SER A 270 -20.22 -14.69 -21.73
N ALA A 271 -20.84 -15.86 -21.84
CA ALA A 271 -20.15 -17.14 -21.65
C ALA A 271 -18.89 -17.29 -22.50
N THR A 272 -18.91 -16.79 -23.74
CA THR A 272 -17.75 -16.80 -24.64
C THR A 272 -16.63 -15.91 -24.12
N ASN A 273 -16.93 -14.67 -23.69
CA ASN A 273 -15.92 -13.75 -23.19
C ASN A 273 -15.41 -14.13 -21.80
N ARG A 274 -16.20 -14.81 -20.96
CA ARG A 274 -15.71 -15.41 -19.71
C ARG A 274 -14.62 -16.43 -19.98
N ARG A 275 -14.89 -17.38 -20.88
CA ARG A 275 -13.88 -18.38 -21.28
C ARG A 275 -12.64 -17.77 -21.87
N LEU A 276 -12.80 -16.72 -22.69
CA LEU A 276 -11.66 -15.99 -23.26
C LEU A 276 -10.82 -15.33 -22.15
N LEU A 277 -11.46 -14.67 -21.19
CA LEU A 277 -10.78 -14.03 -20.07
C LEU A 277 -10.03 -15.05 -19.20
N GLU A 278 -10.66 -16.16 -18.88
CA GLU A 278 -10.06 -17.29 -18.15
C GLU A 278 -8.82 -17.82 -18.88
N GLN A 279 -8.91 -18.11 -20.18
CA GLN A 279 -7.81 -18.59 -21.00
C GLN A 279 -6.63 -17.60 -21.07
N LEU A 280 -6.92 -16.28 -21.21
CA LEU A 280 -5.88 -15.25 -21.27
C LEU A 280 -5.11 -15.12 -19.95
N ILE A 281 -5.77 -15.36 -18.83
CA ILE A 281 -5.14 -15.29 -17.49
C ILE A 281 -4.44 -16.61 -17.16
N GLU A 282 -5.03 -17.76 -17.52
CA GLU A 282 -4.41 -19.07 -17.31
C GLU A 282 -3.09 -19.21 -18.08
N HIS A 283 -3.11 -18.77 -19.35
CA HIS A 283 -1.95 -18.77 -20.26
C HIS A 283 -1.44 -17.35 -20.46
N TRP A 284 -1.07 -16.69 -19.36
CA TRP A 284 -0.64 -15.30 -19.39
C TRP A 284 0.59 -15.08 -20.26
N GLU A 285 0.49 -14.09 -21.13
CA GLU A 285 1.59 -13.47 -21.86
C GLU A 285 1.40 -11.94 -21.86
N PRO A 286 2.47 -11.13 -21.85
CA PRO A 286 2.35 -9.66 -21.83
C PRO A 286 1.42 -9.09 -22.91
N LYS A 287 1.39 -9.69 -24.11
CA LYS A 287 0.49 -9.29 -25.21
C LYS A 287 -1.00 -9.45 -24.87
N ASN A 288 -1.34 -10.33 -23.91
CA ASN A 288 -2.73 -10.59 -23.49
C ASN A 288 -3.34 -9.36 -22.81
N LEU A 289 -2.52 -8.50 -22.20
CA LEU A 289 -2.98 -7.30 -21.49
C LEU A 289 -3.86 -6.40 -22.40
N LEU A 290 -3.48 -6.23 -23.67
CA LEU A 290 -4.28 -5.45 -24.62
C LEU A 290 -5.69 -6.02 -24.82
N THR A 291 -5.79 -7.35 -24.94
CA THR A 291 -7.10 -8.02 -25.12
C THR A 291 -7.93 -7.96 -23.85
N ILE A 292 -7.28 -8.12 -22.68
CA ILE A 292 -7.95 -8.01 -21.38
C ILE A 292 -8.46 -6.58 -21.21
N ASN A 293 -7.66 -5.56 -21.46
CA ASN A 293 -8.07 -4.15 -21.35
C ASN A 293 -9.24 -3.84 -22.29
N ALA A 294 -9.26 -4.41 -23.51
CA ALA A 294 -10.41 -4.29 -24.41
C ALA A 294 -11.69 -4.93 -23.82
N LEU A 295 -11.56 -6.06 -23.10
CA LEU A 295 -12.69 -6.68 -22.39
C LEU A 295 -13.12 -5.82 -21.20
N LEU A 296 -12.19 -5.29 -20.41
CA LEU A 296 -12.48 -4.40 -19.28
C LEU A 296 -13.24 -3.15 -19.75
N ALA A 297 -12.82 -2.55 -20.86
CA ALA A 297 -13.50 -1.40 -21.48
C ALA A 297 -14.89 -1.80 -22.01
N LYS A 298 -15.00 -2.93 -22.73
CA LYS A 298 -16.28 -3.44 -23.26
C LYS A 298 -17.33 -3.65 -22.17
N TYR A 299 -16.90 -4.11 -20.99
CA TYR A 299 -17.79 -4.37 -19.87
C TYR A 299 -17.83 -3.22 -18.85
N GLU A 300 -17.30 -2.05 -19.22
CA GLU A 300 -17.37 -0.81 -18.45
C GLU A 300 -16.99 -1.02 -16.99
N THR A 301 -15.79 -1.57 -16.74
CA THR A 301 -15.38 -1.95 -15.36
C THR A 301 -14.72 -0.80 -14.62
N PHE A 302 -14.20 0.21 -15.31
CA PHE A 302 -13.46 1.32 -14.71
C PHE A 302 -14.32 2.14 -13.75
N GLU A 303 -15.41 2.72 -14.22
CA GLU A 303 -16.30 3.58 -13.42
C GLU A 303 -16.89 2.87 -12.17
N PRO A 304 -17.31 1.59 -12.22
CA PRO A 304 -17.69 0.85 -11.03
C PRO A 304 -16.54 0.65 -10.03
N SER A 305 -15.31 0.50 -10.53
CA SER A 305 -14.13 0.38 -9.65
C SER A 305 -13.84 1.69 -8.94
N VAL A 306 -13.91 2.82 -9.63
CA VAL A 306 -13.80 4.17 -9.04
C VAL A 306 -14.90 4.41 -7.99
N ARG A 307 -16.13 4.02 -8.28
CA ARG A 307 -17.25 4.13 -7.33
C ARG A 307 -17.02 3.28 -6.08
N GLU A 308 -16.44 2.10 -6.21
CA GLU A 308 -16.15 1.24 -5.05
C GLU A 308 -15.05 1.83 -4.16
N ILE A 309 -13.99 2.39 -4.74
CA ILE A 309 -12.98 3.18 -4.01
C ILE A 309 -13.66 4.34 -3.27
N GLY A 310 -14.51 5.11 -3.97
CA GLY A 310 -15.27 6.22 -3.37
C GLY A 310 -16.13 5.78 -2.19
N ARG A 311 -16.80 4.64 -2.29
CA ARG A 311 -17.62 4.06 -1.21
C ARG A 311 -16.82 3.82 0.07
N PHE A 312 -15.62 3.23 -0.05
CA PHE A 312 -14.73 3.00 1.09
C PHE A 312 -14.18 4.31 1.65
N LEU A 313 -13.80 5.27 0.80
CA LEU A 313 -13.35 6.58 1.26
C LEU A 313 -14.45 7.35 2.00
N ASP A 314 -15.70 7.23 1.56
CA ASP A 314 -16.84 7.82 2.27
C ASP A 314 -17.11 7.12 3.61
N GLN A 315 -16.91 5.80 3.68
CA GLN A 315 -16.95 5.06 4.96
C GLN A 315 -15.87 5.60 5.91
N ALA A 316 -14.64 5.74 5.42
CA ALA A 316 -13.54 6.30 6.20
C ALA A 316 -13.86 7.71 6.72
N ARG A 317 -14.37 8.61 5.87
CA ARG A 317 -14.78 9.97 6.27
C ARG A 317 -15.87 9.97 7.32
N ARG A 318 -16.84 9.06 7.24
CA ARG A 318 -17.89 8.91 8.25
C ARG A 318 -17.32 8.49 9.60
N ALA A 319 -16.38 7.57 9.62
CA ALA A 319 -15.71 7.12 10.84
C ALA A 319 -14.98 8.27 11.57
N LEU A 320 -14.43 9.25 10.85
CA LEU A 320 -13.75 10.40 11.45
C LEU A 320 -14.68 11.35 12.24
N ARG A 321 -16.01 11.27 12.03
CA ARG A 321 -16.95 12.25 12.63
C ARG A 321 -16.98 12.21 14.16
N VAL A 322 -16.62 11.08 14.78
CA VAL A 322 -16.60 10.92 16.25
C VAL A 322 -15.28 11.37 16.87
N LEU A 323 -14.27 11.69 16.06
CA LEU A 323 -12.99 12.19 16.54
C LEU A 323 -13.10 13.69 16.88
N PRO A 324 -12.30 14.17 17.85
CA PRO A 324 -12.21 15.59 18.12
C PRO A 324 -11.72 16.36 16.89
N GLU A 325 -12.16 17.60 16.75
CA GLU A 325 -11.64 18.48 15.71
C GLU A 325 -10.19 18.85 16.01
N GLY A 326 -9.36 18.87 14.97
CA GLY A 326 -7.95 19.18 15.13
C GLY A 326 -7.09 18.74 13.95
N PRO A 327 -5.79 19.06 13.99
CA PRO A 327 -4.86 18.78 12.89
C PRO A 327 -4.80 17.31 12.49
N GLY A 328 -4.85 16.38 13.48
CA GLY A 328 -4.82 14.93 13.20
C GLY A 328 -6.03 14.48 12.38
N ARG A 329 -7.25 14.81 12.82
CA ARG A 329 -8.49 14.51 12.07
C ARG A 329 -8.48 15.15 10.67
N THR A 330 -8.02 16.39 10.57
CA THR A 330 -7.90 17.10 9.28
C THR A 330 -6.93 16.38 8.36
N GLY A 331 -5.76 15.95 8.86
CA GLY A 331 -4.78 15.20 8.10
C GLY A 331 -5.31 13.84 7.62
N LEU A 332 -6.05 13.10 8.49
CA LEU A 332 -6.72 11.85 8.09
C LEU A 332 -7.77 12.07 7.01
N ALA A 333 -8.56 13.15 7.09
CA ALA A 333 -9.51 13.51 6.05
C ALA A 333 -8.80 13.85 4.73
N ALA A 334 -7.73 14.66 4.79
CA ALA A 334 -6.92 15.01 3.63
C ALA A 334 -6.32 13.78 2.93
N LEU A 335 -5.95 12.73 3.67
CA LEU A 335 -5.48 11.47 3.08
C LEU A 335 -6.56 10.82 2.21
N THR A 336 -7.84 10.86 2.64
CA THR A 336 -8.94 10.33 1.82
C THR A 336 -9.21 11.17 0.57
N GLU A 337 -9.02 12.48 0.66
CA GLU A 337 -9.15 13.38 -0.49
C GLU A 337 -8.03 13.18 -1.49
N PHE A 338 -6.79 13.01 -0.99
CA PHE A 338 -5.64 12.70 -1.82
C PHE A 338 -5.85 11.40 -2.62
N LEU A 339 -6.30 10.32 -1.98
CA LEU A 339 -6.56 9.05 -2.67
C LEU A 339 -7.71 9.18 -3.67
N ALA A 340 -8.76 9.94 -3.36
CA ALA A 340 -9.84 10.23 -4.29
C ALA A 340 -9.35 11.00 -5.53
N GLN A 341 -8.46 11.99 -5.36
CA GLN A 341 -7.85 12.74 -6.47
C GLN A 341 -6.97 11.84 -7.34
N GLN A 342 -6.11 10.99 -6.72
CA GLN A 342 -5.29 10.02 -7.45
C GLN A 342 -6.15 9.04 -8.27
N THR A 343 -7.29 8.63 -7.73
CA THR A 343 -8.25 7.78 -8.46
C THR A 343 -8.86 8.51 -9.66
N GLY A 344 -9.16 9.81 -9.50
CA GLY A 344 -9.70 10.65 -10.58
C GLY A 344 -8.70 10.86 -11.74
N THR A 345 -7.39 10.85 -11.47
CA THR A 345 -6.37 11.00 -12.55
C THR A 345 -6.27 9.78 -13.45
N LEU A 346 -6.63 8.58 -12.97
CA LEU A 346 -6.67 7.37 -13.79
C LEU A 346 -7.72 7.46 -14.91
N ALA A 347 -8.77 8.28 -14.75
CA ALA A 347 -9.85 8.44 -15.73
C ALA A 347 -9.44 9.29 -16.95
N VAL A 348 -8.34 10.02 -16.87
CA VAL A 348 -7.93 11.03 -17.86
C VAL A 348 -6.85 10.48 -18.81
N GLN A 349 -6.34 9.28 -18.56
CA GLN A 349 -5.34 8.59 -19.37
C GLN A 349 -6.00 7.57 -20.32
#